data_b2e0e5696a324b7ee75165589d2e517c
#
_entry.id   b2e0e5696a324b7ee75165589d2e517c
#
_cell.length_a   1.000
_cell.length_b   1.000
_cell.length_c   1.000
_cell.angle_alpha   90.00
_cell.angle_beta   90.00
_cell.angle_gamma   90.00
#
_symmetry.space_group_name_H-M   'P 1'
#
loop_
_entity.id
_entity.type
_entity.pdbx_description
1 polymer ?
#
loop_
_entity_poly.entity_id
_entity_poly.type
_entity_poly.pdbx_seq_one_letter_code
_entity_poly.pdbx_strand_id
1 'polypeptide(L)'
;SKTLMSQTKRYNLSINQTLVKSYILKKAKFRTDLHTHMNANLSADCLIALGIKHQVRYPLYYIKKINLEITKEQEKEIYEQRKEVEKQFENSELQGKYLTRRIDDNTFINFADLILNNLENADENIQKIRKSLEILKDGQAVFTNLEKLYLYRYVFAKGTESQEKIKLEKEKIEKIPDKKIKEILNQMLEDSKKESPYKNNNLRQDKLLWIAREYQKQGIYYTEIADTTLTKKGIPAIELLEEIHQIMPQIEKETGVKIRF
;
A
#
# COMPACT_ATOMS: atom_id res chain seq x y z
N SER A 1 21.30 -8.22 -30.81
CA SER A 1 20.56 -9.04 -29.87
C SER A 1 20.58 -10.53 -30.23
N LYS A 2 20.28 -10.90 -31.49
CA LYS A 2 20.34 -12.31 -31.95
C LYS A 2 21.76 -12.89 -31.82
N THR A 3 22.77 -12.12 -32.12
CA THR A 3 24.18 -12.52 -31.99
C THR A 3 24.58 -12.80 -30.55
N LEU A 4 24.13 -11.98 -29.62
CA LEU A 4 24.43 -12.12 -28.20
C LEU A 4 23.73 -13.34 -27.58
N MET A 5 22.48 -13.58 -27.96
CA MET A 5 21.70 -14.76 -27.55
C MET A 5 22.27 -16.05 -28.14
N SER A 6 22.79 -16.00 -29.37
CA SER A 6 23.48 -17.11 -30.01
C SER A 6 24.78 -17.46 -29.30
N GLN A 7 25.55 -16.47 -28.88
CA GLN A 7 26.80 -16.67 -28.13
C GLN A 7 26.52 -17.24 -26.74
N THR A 8 25.49 -16.75 -26.02
CA THR A 8 25.12 -17.27 -24.69
C THR A 8 24.65 -18.73 -24.76
N LYS A 9 23.92 -19.11 -25.77
CA LYS A 9 23.53 -20.51 -26.01
C LYS A 9 24.73 -21.40 -26.30
N ARG A 10 25.68 -20.90 -27.09
CA ARG A 10 26.88 -21.65 -27.52
C ARG A 10 27.81 -22.04 -26.38
N TYR A 11 27.91 -21.19 -25.35
CA TYR A 11 28.82 -21.39 -24.24
C TYR A 11 28.15 -21.96 -22.99
N ASN A 12 26.84 -22.19 -23.01
CA ASN A 12 26.04 -22.73 -21.90
C ASN A 12 26.35 -22.06 -20.53
N LEU A 13 26.50 -20.74 -20.54
CA LEU A 13 26.92 -19.96 -19.38
C LEU A 13 25.71 -19.32 -18.68
N SER A 14 25.10 -20.04 -17.75
CA SER A 14 23.97 -19.56 -16.97
C SER A 14 24.28 -18.27 -16.20
N ILE A 15 25.50 -18.14 -15.67
CA ILE A 15 25.97 -16.92 -14.99
C ILE A 15 26.04 -15.75 -15.99
N ASN A 16 26.54 -15.99 -17.19
CA ASN A 16 26.61 -14.96 -18.22
C ASN A 16 25.21 -14.57 -18.74
N GLN A 17 24.25 -15.47 -18.76
CA GLN A 17 22.85 -15.11 -19.07
C GLN A 17 22.31 -14.10 -18.07
N THR A 18 22.58 -14.27 -16.78
CA THR A 18 22.16 -13.34 -15.73
C THR A 18 22.85 -11.98 -15.90
N LEU A 19 24.16 -11.97 -16.17
CA LEU A 19 24.94 -10.75 -16.42
C LEU A 19 24.46 -10.03 -17.68
N VAL A 20 24.20 -10.77 -18.75
CA VAL A 20 23.70 -10.22 -20.01
C VAL A 20 22.30 -9.65 -19.83
N LYS A 21 21.41 -10.34 -19.15
CA LYS A 21 20.08 -9.82 -18.78
C LYS A 21 20.21 -8.54 -17.96
N SER A 22 21.05 -8.55 -16.94
CA SER A 22 21.30 -7.38 -16.10
C SER A 22 21.84 -6.19 -16.91
N TYR A 23 22.79 -6.44 -17.83
CA TYR A 23 23.34 -5.41 -18.71
C TYR A 23 22.30 -4.86 -19.67
N ILE A 24 21.54 -5.73 -20.36
CA ILE A 24 20.47 -5.33 -21.26
C ILE A 24 19.42 -4.51 -20.51
N LEU A 25 19.02 -4.96 -19.33
CA LEU A 25 18.02 -4.28 -18.51
C LEU A 25 18.50 -2.91 -18.02
N LYS A 26 19.79 -2.75 -17.72
CA LYS A 26 20.37 -1.44 -17.38
C LYS A 26 20.44 -0.49 -18.57
N LYS A 27 20.65 -1.01 -19.77
CA LYS A 27 20.74 -0.24 -21.00
C LYS A 27 19.40 -0.01 -21.69
N ALA A 28 18.40 -0.80 -21.37
CA ALA A 28 17.07 -0.65 -21.94
C ALA A 28 16.45 0.67 -21.50
N LYS A 29 16.09 1.52 -22.46
CA LYS A 29 15.38 2.78 -22.22
C LYS A 29 13.92 2.56 -21.81
N PHE A 30 13.36 1.41 -22.13
CA PHE A 30 11.97 1.08 -21.88
C PHE A 30 11.86 -0.32 -21.31
N ARG A 31 11.32 -0.41 -20.11
CA ARG A 31 10.85 -1.65 -19.49
C ARG A 31 9.36 -1.59 -19.33
N THR A 32 8.72 -2.73 -19.39
CA THR A 32 7.28 -2.87 -19.24
C THR A 32 6.95 -3.87 -18.14
N ASP A 33 5.84 -3.62 -17.45
CA ASP A 33 5.16 -4.59 -16.60
C ASP A 33 3.75 -4.76 -17.17
N LEU A 34 3.51 -5.87 -17.85
CA LEU A 34 2.27 -6.11 -18.62
C LEU A 34 1.18 -6.79 -17.80
N HIS A 35 1.48 -7.18 -16.56
CA HIS A 35 0.46 -7.77 -15.70
C HIS A 35 0.81 -7.54 -14.22
N THR A 36 0.10 -6.62 -13.59
CA THR A 36 0.21 -6.37 -12.16
C THR A 36 -1.16 -6.05 -11.58
N HIS A 37 -1.28 -6.20 -10.28
CA HIS A 37 -2.49 -5.87 -9.53
C HIS A 37 -2.25 -4.65 -8.65
N MET A 38 -3.26 -3.78 -8.53
CA MET A 38 -3.18 -2.52 -7.77
C MET A 38 -2.71 -2.69 -6.32
N ASN A 39 -2.94 -3.87 -5.74
CA ASN A 39 -2.62 -4.14 -4.33
C ASN A 39 -1.25 -4.79 -4.12
N ALA A 40 -0.53 -5.12 -5.19
CA ALA A 40 0.69 -5.92 -5.12
C ALA A 40 1.96 -5.17 -5.55
N ASN A 41 1.84 -3.96 -6.07
CA ASN A 41 2.93 -3.23 -6.71
C ASN A 41 3.54 -2.09 -5.88
N LEU A 42 3.09 -1.91 -4.66
CA LEU A 42 3.68 -0.95 -3.71
C LEU A 42 4.44 -1.66 -2.60
N SER A 43 5.53 -1.04 -2.14
CA SER A 43 6.27 -1.54 -1.00
C SER A 43 5.44 -1.47 0.29
N ALA A 44 5.80 -2.28 1.27
CA ALA A 44 5.20 -2.22 2.60
C ALA A 44 5.31 -0.81 3.21
N ASP A 45 6.47 -0.18 3.08
CA ASP A 45 6.70 1.17 3.61
C ASP A 45 5.81 2.21 2.96
N CYS A 46 5.61 2.12 1.66
CA CYS A 46 4.72 3.02 0.94
C CYS A 46 3.26 2.83 1.38
N LEU A 47 2.81 1.58 1.54
CA LEU A 47 1.46 1.29 2.04
C LEU A 47 1.24 1.84 3.44
N ILE A 48 2.21 1.67 4.34
CA ILE A 48 2.14 2.22 5.70
C ILE A 48 2.04 3.75 5.66
N ALA A 49 2.88 4.40 4.86
CA ALA A 49 2.85 5.86 4.72
C ALA A 49 1.52 6.35 4.14
N LEU A 50 0.99 5.70 3.12
CA LEU A 50 -0.33 6.00 2.55
C LEU A 50 -1.44 5.80 3.58
N GLY A 51 -1.35 4.75 4.38
CA GLY A 51 -2.31 4.48 5.46
C GLY A 51 -2.33 5.58 6.52
N ILE A 52 -1.18 6.14 6.85
CA ILE A 52 -1.06 7.28 7.78
C ILE A 52 -1.61 8.55 7.13
N LYS A 53 -1.17 8.89 5.92
CA LYS A 53 -1.61 10.11 5.23
C LYS A 53 -3.13 10.14 5.03
N HIS A 54 -3.68 9.09 4.49
CA HIS A 54 -5.11 8.99 4.19
C HIS A 54 -5.95 8.47 5.35
N GLN A 55 -5.30 8.17 6.48
CA GLN A 55 -5.98 7.79 7.71
C GLN A 55 -6.98 6.66 7.49
N VAL A 56 -6.48 5.55 6.95
CA VAL A 56 -7.30 4.37 6.67
C VAL A 56 -7.81 3.74 7.97
N ARG A 57 -8.97 3.10 7.90
CA ARG A 57 -9.50 2.31 9.00
C ARG A 57 -8.72 1.03 9.14
N TYR A 58 -8.14 0.82 10.31
CA TYR A 58 -7.38 -0.39 10.60
C TYR A 58 -8.18 -1.29 11.55
N PRO A 59 -8.52 -2.52 11.15
CA PRO A 59 -9.41 -3.39 11.92
C PRO A 59 -8.76 -3.94 13.20
N LEU A 60 -9.56 -4.02 14.25
CA LEU A 60 -9.17 -4.69 15.50
C LEU A 60 -8.72 -6.13 15.26
N TYR A 61 -9.31 -6.82 14.30
CA TYR A 61 -8.90 -8.17 13.92
C TYR A 61 -7.40 -8.26 13.65
N TYR A 62 -6.85 -7.31 12.89
CA TYR A 62 -5.41 -7.30 12.56
C TYR A 62 -4.54 -6.83 13.72
N ILE A 63 -5.01 -5.92 14.55
CA ILE A 63 -4.33 -5.53 15.78
C ILE A 63 -4.07 -6.77 16.66
N LYS A 64 -5.09 -7.59 16.85
CA LYS A 64 -4.99 -8.85 17.59
C LYS A 64 -4.11 -9.88 16.87
N LYS A 65 -4.29 -10.03 15.55
CA LYS A 65 -3.65 -11.08 14.75
C LYS A 65 -2.13 -10.95 14.71
N ILE A 66 -1.63 -9.73 14.66
CA ILE A 66 -0.17 -9.46 14.62
C ILE A 66 0.34 -8.87 15.94
N ASN A 67 -0.46 -8.91 16.99
CA ASN A 67 -0.10 -8.49 18.34
C ASN A 67 0.46 -7.06 18.41
N LEU A 68 -0.26 -6.10 17.84
CA LEU A 68 0.11 -4.70 17.96
C LEU A 68 -0.15 -4.19 19.37
N GLU A 69 0.74 -3.37 19.87
CA GLU A 69 0.56 -2.67 21.13
C GLU A 69 -0.28 -1.42 20.92
N ILE A 70 -1.26 -1.22 21.80
CA ILE A 70 -2.12 -0.04 21.80
C ILE A 70 -2.09 0.64 23.17
N THR A 71 -2.35 1.94 23.19
CA THR A 71 -2.46 2.70 24.45
C THR A 71 -3.76 2.32 25.17
N LYS A 72 -3.83 2.64 26.46
CA LYS A 72 -5.05 2.43 27.24
C LYS A 72 -6.24 3.24 26.70
N GLU A 73 -5.97 4.45 26.22
CA GLU A 73 -6.97 5.31 25.58
C GLU A 73 -7.48 4.69 24.28
N GLN A 74 -6.59 4.19 23.45
CA GLN A 74 -6.93 3.49 22.19
C GLN A 74 -7.70 2.21 22.46
N GLU A 75 -7.28 1.43 23.45
CA GLU A 75 -7.99 0.22 23.88
C GLU A 75 -9.43 0.54 24.29
N LYS A 76 -9.60 1.55 25.11
CA LYS A 76 -10.93 1.98 25.59
C LYS A 76 -11.83 2.37 24.41
N GLU A 77 -11.36 3.21 23.51
CA GLU A 77 -12.12 3.66 22.33
C GLU A 77 -12.51 2.49 21.42
N ILE A 78 -11.57 1.59 21.15
CA ILE A 78 -11.81 0.41 20.31
C ILE A 78 -12.86 -0.51 20.93
N TYR A 79 -12.77 -0.79 22.21
CA TYR A 79 -13.72 -1.72 22.87
C TYR A 79 -15.09 -1.09 23.11
N GLU A 80 -15.18 0.23 23.28
CA GLU A 80 -16.47 0.92 23.27
C GLU A 80 -17.14 0.84 21.88
N GLN A 81 -16.39 1.06 20.83
CA GLN A 81 -16.87 0.89 19.44
C GLN A 81 -17.28 -0.56 19.19
N ARG A 82 -16.49 -1.53 19.66
CA ARG A 82 -16.79 -2.96 19.50
C ARG A 82 -18.14 -3.35 20.07
N LYS A 83 -18.52 -2.77 21.20
CA LYS A 83 -19.86 -3.00 21.80
C LYS A 83 -20.98 -2.56 20.87
N GLU A 84 -20.81 -1.42 20.20
CA GLU A 84 -21.81 -0.96 19.21
C GLU A 84 -21.83 -1.86 17.96
N VAL A 85 -20.68 -2.36 17.53
CA VAL A 85 -20.59 -3.31 16.41
C VAL A 85 -21.25 -4.65 16.77
N GLU A 86 -21.09 -5.15 17.99
CA GLU A 86 -21.76 -6.38 18.47
C GLU A 86 -23.27 -6.31 18.31
N LYS A 87 -23.86 -5.15 18.57
CA LYS A 87 -25.31 -4.94 18.42
C LYS A 87 -25.77 -5.14 16.97
N GLN A 88 -24.95 -4.82 16.00
CA GLN A 88 -25.25 -5.02 14.58
C GLN A 88 -25.30 -6.50 14.19
N PHE A 89 -24.71 -7.38 14.99
CA PHE A 89 -24.62 -8.81 14.75
C PHE A 89 -25.49 -9.66 15.69
N GLU A 90 -26.38 -9.05 16.47
CA GLU A 90 -27.29 -9.76 17.45
C GLU A 90 -28.14 -10.84 16.77
N ASN A 91 -28.58 -10.59 15.53
CA ASN A 91 -29.41 -11.51 14.77
C ASN A 91 -28.60 -12.29 13.71
N SER A 92 -27.30 -12.30 13.81
CA SER A 92 -26.44 -13.03 12.87
C SER A 92 -26.53 -14.55 13.13
N GLU A 93 -26.51 -15.32 12.06
CA GLU A 93 -26.39 -16.79 12.12
C GLU A 93 -24.97 -17.25 12.47
N LEU A 94 -23.99 -16.35 12.40
CA LEU A 94 -22.61 -16.64 12.73
C LEU A 94 -22.44 -16.90 14.22
N GLN A 95 -21.55 -17.84 14.56
CA GLN A 95 -21.28 -18.23 15.95
C GLN A 95 -19.78 -18.41 16.19
N GLY A 96 -19.38 -18.33 17.47
CA GLY A 96 -18.01 -18.60 17.91
C GLY A 96 -16.96 -17.70 17.27
N LYS A 97 -15.88 -18.30 16.82
CA LYS A 97 -14.74 -17.57 16.20
C LYS A 97 -15.12 -16.80 14.93
N TYR A 98 -16.09 -17.26 14.17
CA TYR A 98 -16.55 -16.59 12.96
C TYR A 98 -17.31 -15.30 13.28
N LEU A 99 -18.14 -15.31 14.30
CA LEU A 99 -18.82 -14.13 14.80
C LEU A 99 -17.82 -13.12 15.37
N THR A 100 -16.92 -13.59 16.21
CA THR A 100 -15.85 -12.75 16.78
C THR A 100 -15.02 -12.08 15.68
N ARG A 101 -14.63 -12.82 14.65
CA ARG A 101 -13.90 -12.29 13.51
C ARG A 101 -14.67 -11.20 12.79
N ARG A 102 -15.95 -11.42 12.50
CA ARG A 102 -16.81 -10.43 11.83
C ARG A 102 -16.94 -9.15 12.64
N ILE A 103 -17.11 -9.26 13.95
CA ILE A 103 -17.16 -8.10 14.83
C ILE A 103 -15.83 -7.35 14.82
N ASP A 104 -14.73 -8.06 14.99
CA ASP A 104 -13.39 -7.47 15.01
C ASP A 104 -12.97 -6.88 13.65
N ASP A 105 -13.40 -7.46 12.53
CA ASP A 105 -13.21 -6.93 11.18
C ASP A 105 -13.98 -5.62 10.92
N ASN A 106 -15.05 -5.37 11.69
CA ASN A 106 -15.87 -4.18 11.58
C ASN A 106 -15.65 -3.17 12.73
N THR A 107 -14.66 -3.44 13.57
CA THR A 107 -14.21 -2.54 14.64
C THR A 107 -12.89 -1.95 14.22
N PHE A 108 -12.80 -0.62 14.12
CA PHE A 108 -11.68 0.04 13.47
C PHE A 108 -11.03 1.09 14.37
N ILE A 109 -9.75 1.31 14.16
CA ILE A 109 -9.04 2.50 14.59
C ILE A 109 -8.52 3.26 13.37
N ASN A 110 -8.43 4.59 13.48
CA ASN A 110 -7.71 5.40 12.51
C ASN A 110 -6.23 5.01 12.54
N PHE A 111 -5.69 4.57 11.40
CA PHE A 111 -4.32 4.08 11.31
C PHE A 111 -3.28 5.15 11.69
N ALA A 112 -3.55 6.41 11.34
CA ALA A 112 -2.68 7.51 11.76
C ALA A 112 -2.66 7.67 13.29
N ASP A 113 -3.80 7.52 13.94
CA ASP A 113 -3.90 7.52 15.40
C ASP A 113 -3.13 6.34 16.02
N LEU A 114 -3.29 5.14 15.48
CA LEU A 114 -2.58 3.95 15.94
C LEU A 114 -1.06 4.15 15.98
N ILE A 115 -0.49 4.84 15.01
CA ILE A 115 0.96 5.07 14.91
C ILE A 115 1.39 6.37 15.62
N LEU A 116 0.76 7.50 15.28
CA LEU A 116 1.22 8.82 15.72
C LEU A 116 0.88 9.12 17.18
N ASN A 117 -0.19 8.55 17.70
CA ASN A 117 -0.59 8.71 19.11
C ASN A 117 -0.16 7.52 19.97
N ASN A 118 0.83 6.77 19.53
CA ASN A 118 1.45 5.66 20.25
C ASN A 118 2.94 5.58 19.90
N LEU A 119 3.65 6.67 20.06
CA LEU A 119 5.05 6.79 19.65
C LEU A 119 5.98 5.87 20.43
N GLU A 120 5.65 5.55 21.67
CA GLU A 120 6.42 4.62 22.50
C GLU A 120 6.51 3.23 21.87
N ASN A 121 5.44 2.75 21.23
CA ASN A 121 5.37 1.45 20.61
C ASN A 121 5.45 1.51 19.07
N ALA A 122 5.67 2.71 18.50
CA ALA A 122 5.59 2.91 17.06
C ALA A 122 6.62 2.07 16.29
N ASP A 123 7.84 1.96 16.78
CA ASP A 123 8.88 1.15 16.11
C ASP A 123 8.47 -0.32 16.05
N GLU A 124 8.09 -0.90 17.17
CA GLU A 124 7.65 -2.30 17.23
C GLU A 124 6.41 -2.54 16.35
N ASN A 125 5.42 -1.67 16.45
CA ASN A 125 4.20 -1.79 15.64
C ASN A 125 4.49 -1.68 14.13
N ILE A 126 5.32 -0.72 13.73
CA ILE A 126 5.73 -0.56 12.34
C ILE A 126 6.44 -1.82 11.83
N GLN A 127 7.36 -2.40 12.60
CA GLN A 127 8.05 -3.62 12.20
C GLN A 127 7.08 -4.80 12.00
N LYS A 128 6.13 -4.98 12.90
CA LYS A 128 5.11 -6.03 12.80
C LYS A 128 4.21 -5.82 11.59
N ILE A 129 3.76 -4.59 11.35
CA ILE A 129 2.92 -4.25 10.20
C ILE A 129 3.71 -4.44 8.90
N ARG A 130 4.94 -3.93 8.82
CA ARG A 130 5.82 -4.13 7.66
C ARG A 130 5.97 -5.60 7.31
N LYS A 131 6.30 -6.43 8.30
CA LYS A 131 6.45 -7.89 8.12
C LYS A 131 5.17 -8.52 7.57
N SER A 132 4.00 -8.07 8.00
CA SER A 132 2.72 -8.57 7.49
C SER A 132 2.45 -8.22 6.03
N LEU A 133 3.11 -7.19 5.50
CA LEU A 133 2.90 -6.66 4.15
C LEU A 133 4.02 -7.02 3.17
N GLU A 134 5.14 -7.54 3.65
CA GLU A 134 6.30 -7.84 2.82
C GLU A 134 6.05 -9.00 1.86
N ILE A 135 6.34 -8.77 0.59
CA ILE A 135 6.35 -9.80 -0.47
C ILE A 135 7.78 -10.29 -0.68
N LEU A 136 8.73 -9.37 -0.70
CA LEU A 136 10.14 -9.64 -0.91
C LEU A 136 10.97 -9.08 0.24
N LYS A 137 11.98 -9.82 0.65
CA LYS A 137 13.03 -9.36 1.55
C LYS A 137 14.36 -9.72 0.92
N ASP A 138 15.22 -8.71 0.72
CA ASP A 138 16.52 -8.89 0.08
C ASP A 138 16.43 -9.61 -1.28
N GLY A 139 15.39 -9.29 -2.05
CA GLY A 139 15.14 -9.86 -3.37
C GLY A 139 14.54 -11.27 -3.38
N GLN A 140 14.26 -11.84 -2.22
CA GLN A 140 13.66 -13.17 -2.10
C GLN A 140 12.21 -13.09 -1.60
N ALA A 141 11.36 -13.97 -2.09
CA ALA A 141 9.99 -14.09 -1.63
C ALA A 141 9.96 -14.61 -0.19
N VAL A 142 9.31 -13.86 0.70
CA VAL A 142 9.25 -14.17 2.15
C VAL A 142 7.86 -14.58 2.63
N PHE A 143 6.90 -14.63 1.74
CA PHE A 143 5.56 -15.03 2.11
C PHE A 143 5.46 -16.54 2.31
N THR A 144 4.89 -16.94 3.42
CA THR A 144 4.55 -18.34 3.71
C THR A 144 3.09 -18.65 3.38
N ASN A 145 2.27 -17.63 3.22
CA ASN A 145 0.83 -17.74 2.94
C ASN A 145 0.34 -16.52 2.16
N LEU A 146 0.16 -16.69 0.86
CA LEU A 146 -0.29 -15.65 -0.07
C LEU A 146 -1.67 -15.09 0.29
N GLU A 147 -2.58 -15.93 0.74
CA GLU A 147 -3.93 -15.51 1.11
C GLU A 147 -3.90 -14.54 2.29
N LYS A 148 -3.12 -14.83 3.33
CA LYS A 148 -2.94 -13.92 4.46
C LYS A 148 -2.29 -12.61 4.04
N LEU A 149 -1.25 -12.67 3.23
CA LEU A 149 -0.58 -11.49 2.69
C LEU A 149 -1.55 -10.58 1.94
N TYR A 150 -2.38 -11.16 1.08
CA TYR A 150 -3.40 -10.43 0.35
C TYR A 150 -4.38 -9.72 1.29
N LEU A 151 -4.85 -10.39 2.33
CA LEU A 151 -5.77 -9.83 3.32
C LEU A 151 -5.16 -8.64 4.07
N TYR A 152 -3.90 -8.75 4.51
CA TYR A 152 -3.21 -7.64 5.19
C TYR A 152 -3.02 -6.43 4.28
N ARG A 153 -2.64 -6.65 3.04
CA ARG A 153 -2.47 -5.57 2.06
C ARG A 153 -3.79 -4.92 1.67
N TYR A 154 -4.86 -5.70 1.64
CA TYR A 154 -6.19 -5.23 1.28
C TYR A 154 -6.72 -4.13 2.22
N VAL A 155 -6.34 -4.13 3.48
CA VAL A 155 -6.69 -3.07 4.43
C VAL A 155 -6.29 -1.69 3.89
N PHE A 156 -5.08 -1.59 3.34
CA PHE A 156 -4.55 -0.35 2.75
C PHE A 156 -5.06 -0.12 1.32
N ALA A 157 -5.37 -1.17 0.62
CA ALA A 157 -5.82 -1.14 -0.77
C ALA A 157 -7.31 -0.77 -0.90
N LYS A 158 -8.13 -1.17 0.06
CA LYS A 158 -9.58 -0.91 0.09
C LYS A 158 -9.93 0.58 0.05
N GLY A 159 -9.04 1.43 0.57
CA GLY A 159 -9.18 2.86 0.49
C GLY A 159 -10.29 3.45 1.36
N THR A 160 -10.69 2.75 2.41
CA THR A 160 -11.69 3.25 3.35
C THR A 160 -11.03 4.16 4.36
N GLU A 161 -11.26 5.46 4.22
CA GLU A 161 -10.77 6.46 5.16
C GLU A 161 -11.59 6.47 6.46
N SER A 162 -10.93 6.82 7.56
CA SER A 162 -11.61 7.02 8.84
C SER A 162 -12.55 8.22 8.79
N GLN A 163 -13.71 8.12 9.45
CA GLN A 163 -14.66 9.23 9.52
C GLN A 163 -14.11 10.37 10.38
N GLU A 164 -13.57 10.04 11.55
CA GLU A 164 -12.89 10.99 12.40
C GLU A 164 -11.41 11.06 12.02
N LYS A 165 -11.00 12.21 11.51
CA LYS A 165 -9.63 12.45 11.11
C LYS A 165 -8.89 13.25 12.18
N ILE A 166 -7.65 12.86 12.44
CA ILE A 166 -6.73 13.62 13.28
C ILE A 166 -5.96 14.61 12.41
N LYS A 167 -5.47 15.67 13.04
CA LYS A 167 -4.57 16.61 12.36
C LYS A 167 -3.19 15.97 12.20
N LEU A 168 -2.72 15.87 10.97
CA LEU A 168 -1.36 15.44 10.68
C LEU A 168 -0.39 16.60 10.89
N GLU A 169 0.33 16.57 11.98
CA GLU A 169 1.32 17.58 12.34
C GLU A 169 2.72 17.11 11.96
N LYS A 170 3.48 18.01 11.34
CA LYS A 170 4.86 17.72 10.93
C LYS A 170 5.72 17.27 12.12
N GLU A 171 5.53 17.86 13.28
CA GLU A 171 6.24 17.50 14.51
C GLU A 171 6.01 16.05 14.93
N LYS A 172 4.79 15.55 14.78
CA LYS A 172 4.46 14.14 15.05
C LYS A 172 5.11 13.20 14.04
N ILE A 173 5.09 13.57 12.76
CA ILE A 173 5.71 12.79 11.70
C ILE A 173 7.22 12.68 11.90
N GLU A 174 7.87 13.77 12.29
CA GLU A 174 9.31 13.79 12.58
C GLU A 174 9.70 12.85 13.74
N LYS A 175 8.78 12.56 14.64
CA LYS A 175 8.99 11.63 15.77
C LYS A 175 8.84 10.16 15.39
N ILE A 176 8.40 9.84 14.20
CA ILE A 176 8.31 8.45 13.72
C ILE A 176 9.73 7.86 13.70
N PRO A 177 9.95 6.72 14.35
CA PRO A 177 11.30 6.16 14.49
C PRO A 177 11.83 5.54 13.18
N ASP A 178 10.97 5.31 12.21
CA ASP A 178 11.33 4.69 10.93
C ASP A 178 11.71 5.76 9.89
N LYS A 179 12.98 5.79 9.51
CA LYS A 179 13.51 6.76 8.55
C LYS A 179 12.82 6.69 7.19
N LYS A 180 12.60 5.49 6.68
CA LYS A 180 12.06 5.27 5.34
C LYS A 180 10.60 5.72 5.23
N ILE A 181 9.77 5.37 6.20
CA ILE A 181 8.38 5.83 6.27
C ILE A 181 8.31 7.34 6.45
N LYS A 182 9.18 7.89 7.30
CA LYS A 182 9.25 9.34 7.50
C LYS A 182 9.61 10.10 6.22
N GLU A 183 10.58 9.62 5.45
CA GLU A 183 10.95 10.21 4.16
C GLU A 183 9.77 10.18 3.16
N ILE A 184 9.06 9.06 3.07
CA ILE A 184 7.89 8.93 2.21
C ILE A 184 6.77 9.89 2.65
N LEU A 185 6.49 9.96 3.95
CA LEU A 185 5.48 10.89 4.48
C LEU A 185 5.84 12.35 4.24
N ASN A 186 7.10 12.72 4.39
CA ASN A 186 7.55 14.07 4.09
C ASN A 186 7.35 14.42 2.62
N GLN A 187 7.61 13.49 1.70
CA GLN A 187 7.31 13.68 0.27
C GLN A 187 5.81 13.83 0.04
N MET A 188 4.99 13.04 0.71
CA MET A 188 3.52 13.15 0.63
C MET A 188 3.01 14.50 1.14
N LEU A 189 3.65 15.06 2.17
CA LEU A 189 3.33 16.42 2.65
C LEU A 189 3.68 17.48 1.61
N GLU A 190 4.82 17.34 0.94
CA GLU A 190 5.17 18.22 -0.18
C GLU A 190 4.15 18.12 -1.33
N ASP A 191 3.72 16.92 -1.66
CA ASP A 191 2.69 16.67 -2.67
C ASP A 191 1.33 17.30 -2.29
N SER A 192 1.09 17.53 -1.01
CA SER A 192 -0.16 18.11 -0.50
C SER A 192 -0.14 19.64 -0.39
N LYS A 193 0.98 20.27 -0.70
CA LYS A 193 1.09 21.74 -0.68
C LYS A 193 0.22 22.38 -1.75
N LYS A 194 -0.18 23.62 -1.51
CA LYS A 194 -1.09 24.40 -2.38
C LYS A 194 -0.64 24.46 -3.85
N GLU A 195 0.65 24.57 -4.08
CA GLU A 195 1.24 24.67 -5.42
C GLU A 195 1.45 23.31 -6.11
N SER A 196 1.19 22.21 -5.42
CA SER A 196 1.34 20.88 -6.00
C SER A 196 0.15 20.49 -6.86
N PRO A 197 0.38 19.85 -8.03
CA PRO A 197 -0.70 19.26 -8.80
C PRO A 197 -1.42 18.11 -8.10
N TYR A 198 -0.81 17.57 -7.04
CA TYR A 198 -1.32 16.41 -6.27
C TYR A 198 -1.99 16.79 -4.95
N LYS A 199 -2.17 18.07 -4.68
CA LYS A 199 -2.69 18.57 -3.39
C LYS A 199 -4.02 17.96 -2.94
N ASN A 200 -4.86 17.60 -3.89
CA ASN A 200 -6.21 17.05 -3.64
C ASN A 200 -6.33 15.57 -3.97
N ASN A 201 -5.22 14.88 -4.13
CA ASN A 201 -5.25 13.45 -4.40
C ASN A 201 -5.95 12.67 -3.29
N ASN A 202 -6.85 11.79 -3.70
CA ASN A 202 -7.36 10.74 -2.81
C ASN A 202 -6.38 9.56 -2.72
N LEU A 203 -6.70 8.56 -1.93
CA LEU A 203 -5.83 7.40 -1.72
C LEU A 203 -5.54 6.65 -3.04
N ARG A 204 -6.53 6.47 -3.91
CA ARG A 204 -6.34 5.78 -5.20
C ARG A 204 -5.40 6.55 -6.12
N GLN A 205 -5.56 7.85 -6.19
CA GLN A 205 -4.69 8.73 -6.99
C GLN A 205 -3.26 8.72 -6.46
N ASP A 206 -3.08 8.80 -5.15
CA ASP A 206 -1.76 8.70 -4.53
C ASP A 206 -1.11 7.33 -4.75
N LYS A 207 -1.86 6.25 -4.73
CA LYS A 207 -1.31 4.93 -5.10
C LYS A 207 -0.76 4.92 -6.52
N LEU A 208 -1.49 5.49 -7.48
CA LEU A 208 -1.02 5.57 -8.86
C LEU A 208 0.26 6.39 -8.98
N LEU A 209 0.32 7.53 -8.32
CA LEU A 209 1.50 8.38 -8.28
C LEU A 209 2.72 7.62 -7.72
N TRP A 210 2.55 6.93 -6.61
CA TRP A 210 3.65 6.20 -5.99
C TRP A 210 4.04 4.93 -6.75
N ILE A 211 3.10 4.26 -7.40
CA ILE A 211 3.41 3.17 -8.34
C ILE A 211 4.29 3.70 -9.48
N ALA A 212 3.94 4.82 -10.08
CA ALA A 212 4.71 5.42 -11.15
C ALA A 212 6.12 5.83 -10.71
N ARG A 213 6.25 6.43 -9.53
CA ARG A 213 7.54 6.80 -8.95
C ARG A 213 8.43 5.60 -8.67
N GLU A 214 7.87 4.53 -8.11
CA GLU A 214 8.62 3.29 -7.87
C GLU A 214 9.03 2.62 -9.19
N TYR A 215 8.16 2.59 -10.18
CA TYR A 215 8.48 2.04 -11.49
C TYR A 215 9.54 2.86 -12.22
N GLN A 216 9.48 4.19 -12.11
CA GLN A 216 10.54 5.05 -12.66
C GLN A 216 11.91 4.70 -12.08
N LYS A 217 12.00 4.49 -10.77
CA LYS A 217 13.26 4.08 -10.11
C LYS A 217 13.77 2.72 -10.61
N GLN A 218 12.87 1.82 -10.98
CA GLN A 218 13.21 0.52 -11.53
C GLN A 218 13.45 0.52 -13.04
N GLY A 219 13.26 1.67 -13.70
CA GLY A 219 13.36 1.79 -15.16
C GLY A 219 12.18 1.19 -15.91
N ILE A 220 11.02 1.07 -15.28
CA ILE A 220 9.77 0.61 -15.90
C ILE A 220 8.95 1.83 -16.28
N TYR A 221 8.66 1.99 -17.58
CA TYR A 221 7.97 3.17 -18.11
C TYR A 221 6.60 2.89 -18.72
N TYR A 222 6.18 1.63 -18.71
CA TYR A 222 4.84 1.23 -19.13
C TYR A 222 4.34 0.09 -18.25
N THR A 223 3.11 0.18 -17.78
CA THR A 223 2.50 -0.88 -16.98
C THR A 223 1.01 -1.01 -17.29
N GLU A 224 0.51 -2.24 -17.22
CA GLU A 224 -0.91 -2.56 -17.27
C GLU A 224 -1.34 -3.09 -15.90
N ILE A 225 -2.29 -2.40 -15.27
CA ILE A 225 -2.76 -2.70 -13.92
C ILE A 225 -4.17 -3.27 -13.98
N ALA A 226 -4.36 -4.44 -13.37
CA ALA A 226 -5.68 -4.97 -13.11
C ALA A 226 -6.24 -4.38 -11.81
N ASP A 227 -7.42 -3.76 -11.92
CA ASP A 227 -8.17 -3.25 -10.77
C ASP A 227 -9.59 -3.80 -10.82
N THR A 228 -9.99 -4.51 -9.77
CA THR A 228 -11.32 -5.12 -9.66
C THR A 228 -12.45 -4.09 -9.65
N THR A 229 -12.17 -2.83 -9.32
CA THR A 229 -13.16 -1.75 -9.38
C THR A 229 -13.69 -1.53 -10.80
N LEU A 230 -12.85 -1.75 -11.82
CA LEU A 230 -13.24 -1.64 -13.22
C LEU A 230 -14.17 -2.76 -13.69
N THR A 231 -14.25 -3.86 -12.96
CA THR A 231 -15.19 -4.96 -13.24
C THR A 231 -16.60 -4.66 -12.71
N LYS A 232 -16.73 -3.68 -11.83
CA LYS A 232 -18.02 -3.21 -11.34
C LYS A 232 -18.70 -2.37 -12.43
N LYS A 233 -20.01 -2.52 -12.55
CA LYS A 233 -20.78 -1.72 -13.50
C LYS A 233 -21.21 -0.39 -12.89
N GLY A 234 -21.35 0.64 -13.72
CA GLY A 234 -21.92 1.91 -13.34
C GLY A 234 -20.98 2.87 -12.63
N ILE A 235 -21.51 3.60 -11.66
CA ILE A 235 -20.85 4.72 -10.98
C ILE A 235 -19.44 4.42 -10.44
N PRO A 236 -19.18 3.30 -9.73
CA PRO A 236 -17.85 3.07 -9.19
C PRO A 236 -16.71 2.99 -10.23
N ALA A 237 -17.02 2.42 -11.40
CA ALA A 237 -16.04 2.34 -12.50
C ALA A 237 -15.83 3.71 -13.15
N ILE A 238 -16.88 4.50 -13.31
CA ILE A 238 -16.81 5.86 -13.85
C ILE A 238 -16.00 6.76 -12.92
N GLU A 239 -16.26 6.72 -11.62
CA GLU A 239 -15.50 7.49 -10.63
C GLU A 239 -14.01 7.18 -10.66
N LEU A 240 -13.66 5.89 -10.75
CA LEU A 240 -12.26 5.49 -10.87
C LEU A 240 -11.62 6.03 -12.16
N LEU A 241 -12.30 5.95 -13.28
CA LEU A 241 -11.79 6.48 -14.55
C LEU A 241 -11.61 8.01 -14.50
N GLU A 242 -12.51 8.73 -13.87
CA GLU A 242 -12.39 10.18 -13.64
C GLU A 242 -11.18 10.50 -12.77
N GLU A 243 -10.99 9.80 -11.65
CA GLU A 243 -9.83 9.96 -10.77
C GLU A 243 -8.51 9.71 -11.51
N ILE A 244 -8.46 8.69 -12.36
CA ILE A 244 -7.30 8.37 -13.20
C ILE A 244 -7.03 9.52 -14.18
N HIS A 245 -8.04 9.97 -14.90
CA HIS A 245 -7.90 11.01 -15.90
C HIS A 245 -7.44 12.36 -15.31
N GLN A 246 -7.80 12.64 -14.08
CA GLN A 246 -7.39 13.87 -13.41
C GLN A 246 -5.88 13.97 -13.18
N ILE A 247 -5.23 12.87 -12.87
CA ILE A 247 -3.82 12.90 -12.44
C ILE A 247 -2.83 12.29 -13.43
N MET A 248 -3.27 11.44 -14.36
CA MET A 248 -2.36 10.75 -15.28
C MET A 248 -1.46 11.68 -16.08
N PRO A 249 -1.94 12.81 -16.63
CA PRO A 249 -1.06 13.73 -17.35
C PRO A 249 0.10 14.25 -16.50
N GLN A 250 -0.16 14.53 -15.23
CA GLN A 250 0.86 15.03 -14.31
C GLN A 250 1.84 13.93 -13.90
N ILE A 251 1.34 12.71 -13.68
CA ILE A 251 2.18 11.54 -13.38
C ILE A 251 3.10 11.23 -14.55
N GLU A 252 2.58 11.19 -15.77
CA GLU A 252 3.38 10.95 -16.98
C GLU A 252 4.43 12.05 -17.18
N LYS A 253 4.09 13.30 -16.93
CA LYS A 253 5.02 14.43 -17.01
C LYS A 253 6.16 14.32 -16.00
N GLU A 254 5.85 13.96 -14.75
CA GLU A 254 6.86 13.82 -13.69
C GLU A 254 7.75 12.60 -13.90
N THR A 255 7.15 11.44 -14.17
CA THR A 255 7.82 10.14 -14.08
C THR A 255 8.15 9.52 -15.44
N GLY A 256 7.50 9.94 -16.50
CA GLY A 256 7.57 9.29 -17.81
C GLY A 256 6.84 7.95 -17.88
N VAL A 257 6.19 7.51 -16.79
CA VAL A 257 5.52 6.21 -16.71
C VAL A 257 4.09 6.31 -17.23
N LYS A 258 3.75 5.42 -18.16
CA LYS A 258 2.40 5.26 -18.68
C LYS A 258 1.72 4.07 -18.00
N ILE A 259 0.60 4.36 -17.34
CA ILE A 259 -0.22 3.35 -16.68
C ILE A 259 -1.47 3.13 -17.51
N ARG A 260 -1.82 1.87 -17.75
CA ARG A 260 -3.06 1.43 -18.42
C ARG A 260 -3.76 0.39 -17.55
N PHE A 261 -5.05 0.21 -17.82
CA PHE A 261 -5.91 -0.71 -17.08
C PHE A 261 -6.58 -1.69 -18.03
#